data_ecc2e634c60bd886e2e07213532490b4
#
_entry.id   ecc2e634c60bd886e2e07213532490b4
#
_cell.length_a   1.000
_cell.length_b   1.000
_cell.length_c   1.000
_cell.angle_alpha   90.00
_cell.angle_beta   90.00
_cell.angle_gamma   90.00
#
_symmetry.space_group_name_H-M   'P 1'
#
loop_
_entity.id
_entity.type
_entity.pdbx_description
1 polymer ?
#
loop_
_entity_poly.entity_id
_entity_poly.type
_entity_poly.pdbx_seq_one_letter_code
_entity_poly.pdbx_strand_id
1 'polypeptide(L)'
;GKCVTCGATENLQAGHFIKASQCYNYFNFNEVNVNAQCYRCNVALDGNYIEYTMFMIGKYGADIFDKLKAENLSYKEIKPTQSVYLELKDKYKI
;
A
#
# COMPACT_ATOMS: atom_id res chain seq x y z
N GLY A 1 14.03 -4.06 -6.98
CA GLY A 1 13.23 -2.89 -6.93
C GLY A 1 13.86 -1.71 -6.24
N LYS A 2 13.12 -0.66 -6.19
CA LYS A 2 13.53 0.57 -5.54
C LYS A 2 12.34 1.28 -4.90
N CYS A 3 12.63 2.13 -3.92
CA CYS A 3 11.64 2.96 -3.25
C CYS A 3 10.93 3.86 -4.27
N VAL A 4 9.60 3.77 -4.32
CA VAL A 4 8.81 4.55 -5.30
C VAL A 4 8.79 6.04 -4.99
N THR A 5 9.15 6.44 -3.77
CA THR A 5 9.10 7.83 -3.35
C THR A 5 10.46 8.54 -3.32
N CYS A 6 11.58 7.81 -3.28
CA CYS A 6 12.91 8.45 -3.28
C CYS A 6 13.94 7.73 -4.15
N GLY A 7 13.65 6.55 -4.66
CA GLY A 7 14.55 5.79 -5.52
C GLY A 7 15.60 4.95 -4.81
N ALA A 8 15.63 4.93 -3.48
CA ALA A 8 16.58 4.10 -2.72
C ALA A 8 16.40 2.62 -3.04
N THR A 9 17.51 1.87 -3.03
CA THR A 9 17.51 0.45 -3.38
C THR A 9 17.69 -0.47 -2.17
N GLU A 10 17.90 0.09 -0.98
CA GLU A 10 18.15 -0.66 0.25
C GLU A 10 17.03 -0.42 1.28
N ASN A 11 16.91 -1.37 2.20
CA ASN A 11 15.94 -1.31 3.31
C ASN A 11 14.51 -1.12 2.81
N LEU A 12 14.13 -1.87 1.77
CA LEU A 12 12.81 -1.77 1.16
C LEU A 12 11.77 -2.52 1.99
N GLN A 13 10.61 -1.91 2.16
CA GLN A 13 9.47 -2.45 2.89
C GLN A 13 8.20 -2.29 2.05
N ALA A 14 7.12 -2.94 2.46
CA ALA A 14 5.81 -2.77 1.86
C ALA A 14 5.20 -1.46 2.37
N GLY A 15 5.16 -0.44 1.52
CA GLY A 15 4.59 0.85 1.85
C GLY A 15 3.17 0.99 1.31
N HIS A 16 2.19 1.20 2.20
CA HIS A 16 0.79 1.35 1.83
C HIS A 16 0.47 2.81 1.52
N PHE A 17 -0.12 3.08 0.34
CA PHE A 17 -0.56 4.43 -0.02
C PHE A 17 -1.78 4.82 0.83
N ILE A 18 -2.85 4.04 0.84
CA ILE A 18 -3.85 4.11 1.90
C ILE A 18 -3.28 3.29 3.04
N LYS A 19 -3.08 3.92 4.20
CA LYS A 19 -2.36 3.31 5.32
C LYS A 19 -2.96 1.98 5.72
N ALA A 20 -2.11 1.02 6.08
CA ALA A 20 -2.53 -0.33 6.46
C ALA A 20 -3.63 -0.32 7.54
N SER A 21 -3.54 0.61 8.50
CA SER A 21 -4.54 0.76 9.56
C SER A 21 -5.93 1.16 9.05
N GLN A 22 -6.01 1.68 7.83
CA GLN A 22 -7.26 2.12 7.20
C GLN A 22 -7.76 1.15 6.14
N CYS A 23 -6.98 0.11 5.83
CA CYS A 23 -7.35 -0.90 4.84
C CYS A 23 -8.29 -1.93 5.47
N TYR A 24 -9.33 -2.30 4.74
CA TYR A 24 -10.28 -3.32 5.17
C TYR A 24 -9.86 -4.69 4.65
N ASN A 25 -9.66 -5.64 5.54
CA ASN A 25 -9.47 -7.06 5.18
C ASN A 25 -8.39 -7.26 4.11
N TYR A 26 -8.75 -7.91 3.01
CA TYR A 26 -7.82 -8.25 1.92
C TYR A 26 -7.30 -7.04 1.15
N PHE A 27 -7.89 -5.86 1.34
CA PHE A 27 -7.35 -4.66 0.68
C PHE A 27 -5.93 -4.34 1.15
N ASN A 28 -5.53 -4.82 2.33
CA ASN A 28 -4.14 -4.72 2.78
C ASN A 28 -3.13 -5.31 1.79
N PHE A 29 -3.57 -6.21 0.92
CA PHE A 29 -2.73 -6.89 -0.06
C PHE A 29 -2.91 -6.37 -1.48
N ASN A 30 -3.63 -5.24 -1.66
CA ASN A 30 -3.87 -4.65 -2.98
C ASN A 30 -2.57 -4.20 -3.60
N GLU A 31 -2.21 -4.78 -4.75
CA GLU A 31 -0.91 -4.56 -5.39
C GLU A 31 -0.75 -3.15 -5.97
N VAL A 32 -1.83 -2.43 -6.21
CA VAL A 32 -1.79 -1.03 -6.64
C VAL A 32 -1.50 -0.12 -5.45
N ASN A 33 -2.10 -0.43 -4.30
CA ASN A 33 -1.96 0.37 -3.07
C ASN A 33 -0.63 0.12 -2.35
N VAL A 34 -0.01 -1.04 -2.52
CA VAL A 34 1.20 -1.43 -1.81
C VAL A 34 2.39 -1.40 -2.77
N ASN A 35 3.37 -0.57 -2.46
CA ASN A 35 4.57 -0.42 -3.29
C ASN A 35 5.80 -0.41 -2.40
N ALA A 36 6.96 -0.68 -3.00
CA ALA A 36 8.22 -0.66 -2.27
C ALA A 36 8.53 0.76 -1.78
N GLN A 37 8.80 0.90 -0.50
CA GLN A 37 9.35 2.13 0.09
C GLN A 37 10.50 1.78 1.02
N CYS A 38 11.53 2.62 1.04
CA CYS A 38 12.62 2.44 2.00
C CYS A 38 12.12 2.78 3.42
N TYR A 39 12.88 2.33 4.43
CA TYR A 39 12.54 2.60 5.84
C TYR A 39 12.34 4.10 6.09
N ARG A 40 13.23 4.93 5.56
CA ARG A 40 13.14 6.39 5.75
C ARG A 40 11.78 6.93 5.26
N CYS A 41 11.38 6.59 4.04
CA CYS A 41 10.11 7.07 3.49
C CYS A 41 8.91 6.45 4.19
N ASN A 42 8.95 5.15 4.41
CA ASN A 42 7.81 4.41 4.96
C ASN A 42 7.57 4.70 6.43
N VAL A 43 8.63 4.76 7.24
CA VAL A 43 8.52 4.89 8.70
C VAL A 43 8.90 6.29 9.16
N ALA A 44 10.13 6.73 8.90
CA ALA A 44 10.63 8.00 9.42
C ALA A 44 9.86 9.20 8.88
N LEU A 45 9.44 9.17 7.61
CA LEU A 45 8.63 10.21 6.98
C LEU A 45 7.13 9.87 6.94
N ASP A 46 6.71 8.86 7.70
CA ASP A 46 5.32 8.44 7.80
C ASP A 46 4.66 8.23 6.43
N GLY A 47 5.36 7.54 5.53
CA GLY A 47 4.90 7.24 4.18
C GLY A 47 5.36 8.22 3.12
N ASN A 48 5.98 9.35 3.49
CA ASN A 48 6.38 10.41 2.57
C ASN A 48 5.23 10.75 1.61
N TYR A 49 4.09 11.12 2.18
CA TYR A 49 2.80 11.05 1.53
C TYR A 49 2.67 11.97 0.31
N ILE A 50 3.28 13.16 0.35
CA ILE A 50 3.23 14.09 -0.79
C ILE A 50 3.90 13.46 -2.01
N GLU A 51 5.11 12.92 -1.83
CA GLU A 51 5.85 12.26 -2.90
C GLU A 51 5.14 10.98 -3.37
N TYR A 52 4.55 10.23 -2.43
CA TYR A 52 3.82 9.03 -2.77
C TYR A 52 2.57 9.35 -3.59
N THR A 53 1.85 10.41 -3.23
CA THR A 53 0.68 10.88 -3.98
C THR A 53 1.08 11.24 -5.42
N MET A 54 2.19 11.96 -5.59
CA MET A 54 2.69 12.33 -6.91
C MET A 54 3.06 11.09 -7.74
N PHE A 55 3.70 10.11 -7.11
CA PHE A 55 4.00 8.84 -7.78
C PHE A 55 2.73 8.15 -8.26
N MET A 56 1.74 8.03 -7.40
CA MET A 56 0.48 7.34 -7.71
C MET A 56 -0.29 8.05 -8.82
N ILE A 57 -0.39 9.38 -8.76
CA ILE A 57 -1.05 10.17 -9.79
C ILE A 57 -0.32 10.03 -11.13
N GLY A 58 0.99 10.09 -11.12
CA GLY A 58 1.80 9.95 -12.32
C GLY A 58 1.64 8.60 -13.00
N LYS A 59 1.47 7.53 -12.21
CA LYS A 59 1.37 6.17 -12.74
C LYS A 59 -0.06 5.78 -13.11
N TYR A 60 -1.05 6.17 -12.31
CA TYR A 60 -2.42 5.68 -12.43
C TYR A 60 -3.47 6.73 -12.76
N GLY A 61 -3.13 8.02 -12.73
CA GLY A 61 -4.05 9.12 -13.01
C GLY A 61 -4.50 9.87 -11.77
N ALA A 62 -5.08 11.04 -11.99
CA ALA A 62 -5.45 11.98 -10.92
C ALA A 62 -6.53 11.44 -9.97
N ASP A 63 -7.34 10.49 -10.42
CA ASP A 63 -8.44 9.91 -9.65
C ASP A 63 -8.08 8.64 -8.89
N ILE A 64 -6.77 8.28 -8.85
CA ILE A 64 -6.33 7.01 -8.24
C ILE A 64 -6.73 6.89 -6.76
N PHE A 65 -6.65 7.99 -6.00
CA PHE A 65 -7.02 7.95 -4.59
C PHE A 65 -8.50 7.59 -4.41
N ASP A 66 -9.37 8.24 -5.18
CA ASP A 66 -10.81 8.00 -5.11
C ASP A 66 -11.14 6.56 -5.53
N LYS A 67 -10.47 6.05 -6.56
CA LYS A 67 -10.65 4.67 -7.00
C LYS A 67 -10.24 3.66 -5.93
N LEU A 68 -9.08 3.85 -5.32
CA LEU A 68 -8.60 2.96 -4.25
C LEU A 68 -9.47 3.06 -3.01
N LYS A 69 -9.93 4.25 -2.67
CA LYS A 69 -10.83 4.45 -1.53
C LYS A 69 -12.15 3.69 -1.73
N ALA A 70 -12.74 3.78 -2.93
CA ALA A 70 -13.97 3.07 -3.25
C ALA A 70 -13.75 1.55 -3.21
N GLU A 71 -12.65 1.07 -3.77
CA GLU A 71 -12.31 -0.34 -3.75
C GLU A 71 -12.08 -0.84 -2.32
N ASN A 72 -11.36 -0.08 -1.51
CA ASN A 72 -11.14 -0.40 -0.10
C ASN A 72 -12.49 -0.56 0.64
N LEU A 73 -13.41 0.38 0.45
CA LEU A 73 -14.73 0.31 1.08
C LEU A 73 -15.50 -0.95 0.67
N SER A 74 -15.31 -1.44 -0.54
CA SER A 74 -15.98 -2.66 -1.00
C SER A 74 -15.57 -3.91 -0.21
N TYR A 75 -14.42 -3.87 0.47
CA TYR A 75 -13.94 -4.98 1.30
C TYR A 75 -14.45 -4.92 2.74
N LYS A 76 -15.11 -3.85 3.15
CA LYS A 76 -15.52 -3.62 4.54
C LYS A 76 -16.40 -4.75 5.09
N GLU A 77 -17.32 -5.26 4.28
CA GLU A 77 -18.26 -6.31 4.67
C GLU A 77 -17.73 -7.73 4.46
N ILE A 78 -16.52 -7.87 3.89
CA ILE A 78 -15.93 -9.17 3.63
C ILE A 78 -15.19 -9.63 4.87
N LYS A 79 -15.55 -10.83 5.37
CA LYS A 79 -14.85 -11.43 6.52
C LYS A 79 -13.84 -12.46 6.00
N PRO A 80 -12.53 -12.18 6.05
CA PRO A 80 -11.55 -13.16 5.61
C PRO A 80 -11.49 -14.35 6.56
N THR A 81 -11.26 -15.54 6.00
CA THR A 81 -10.90 -16.68 6.85
C THR A 81 -9.46 -16.47 7.32
N GLN A 82 -9.17 -16.90 8.55
CA GLN A 82 -7.84 -16.74 9.13
C GLN A 82 -6.75 -17.40 8.28
N SER A 83 -7.00 -18.60 7.77
CA SER A 83 -6.03 -19.33 6.96
C SER A 83 -5.68 -18.59 5.67
N VAL A 84 -6.68 -18.06 4.97
CA VAL A 84 -6.47 -17.30 3.73
C VAL A 84 -5.73 -16.00 4.02
N TYR A 85 -6.09 -15.32 5.11
CA TYR A 85 -5.42 -14.08 5.50
C TYR A 85 -3.95 -14.31 5.82
N LEU A 86 -3.63 -15.36 6.57
CA LEU A 86 -2.26 -15.72 6.92
C LEU A 86 -1.45 -16.11 5.69
N GLU A 87 -2.06 -16.84 4.78
CA GLU A 87 -1.43 -17.22 3.51
C GLU A 87 -1.05 -16.00 2.67
N LEU A 88 -1.97 -15.03 2.54
CA LEU A 88 -1.71 -13.78 1.82
C LEU A 88 -0.64 -12.95 2.51
N LYS A 89 -0.67 -12.88 3.84
CA LYS A 89 0.32 -12.16 4.63
C LYS A 89 1.72 -12.74 4.42
N ASP A 90 1.84 -14.06 4.40
CA ASP A 90 3.10 -14.74 4.13
C ASP A 90 3.58 -14.49 2.70
N LYS A 91 2.68 -14.63 1.72
CA LYS A 91 2.98 -14.41 0.30
C LYS A 91 3.53 -13.01 0.04
N TYR A 92 2.92 -11.97 0.61
CA TYR A 92 3.31 -10.59 0.38
C TYR A 92 4.26 -10.04 1.44
N LYS A 93 4.49 -10.77 2.51
CA LYS A 93 5.41 -10.41 3.61
C LYS A 93 5.15 -9.01 4.20
N ILE A 94 3.89 -8.75 4.41
CA ILE A 94 3.44 -7.49 5.01
C ILE A 94 3.51 -7.59 6.54
#